data_0b02a774b19a4e9490c15346a5774b10
#
_entry.id   0b02a774b19a4e9490c15346a5774b10
#
_cell.length_a   1.000
_cell.length_b   1.000
_cell.length_c   1.000
_cell.angle_alpha   90.00
_cell.angle_beta   90.00
_cell.angle_gamma   90.00
#
_symmetry.space_group_name_H-M   'P 1'
#
loop_
_entity.id
_entity.type
_entity.pdbx_description
1 polymer ?
#
loop_
_entity_poly.entity_id
_entity_poly.type
_entity_poly.pdbx_seq_one_letter_code
_entity_poly.pdbx_strand_id
1 'polypeptide(L)'
;GYRRAAEGGEVMRIKLILTALSATITLHALPVLAQDSVEERIAAYKQRVERLEDQVAIENLQAMYGYYFDKGMWDDVADLFSARGSFEYGQRGVYIGKERIRRALLLFGPNGLAPARLNNHMQLQNVIVVADDGKSATGRWQGMMMLGEPGQNGVWGVGIYENTYVKEGGVWKLSKLHFYPTAMADYDAGFMRAPLRMEGPSALFPPDAPPTAVYRPFPQTYIPPFSFDHPVTGEPLKDLPQAGDDVVGRD
;
A
#
# COMPACT_ATOMS: atom_id res chain seq x y z
N GLY A 1 51.41 -96.70 38.97
CA GLY A 1 52.72 -96.72 38.36
C GLY A 1 53.13 -95.29 37.92
N TYR A 2 54.16 -94.83 38.59
CA TYR A 2 55.30 -94.05 38.07
C TYR A 2 55.12 -92.94 37.05
N ARG A 3 55.68 -91.86 37.10
CA ARG A 3 56.82 -91.05 37.57
C ARG A 3 56.65 -89.61 37.02
N ARG A 4 56.90 -88.67 37.87
CA ARG A 4 57.94 -87.64 37.86
C ARG A 4 58.49 -87.11 36.53
N ALA A 5 58.43 -85.82 36.38
CA ALA A 5 59.49 -84.78 36.31
C ALA A 5 58.79 -83.43 35.94
N ALA A 6 58.85 -82.42 36.70
CA ALA A 6 59.87 -81.46 37.05
C ALA A 6 60.16 -80.47 35.90
N GLU A 7 60.06 -79.26 36.27
CA GLU A 7 60.79 -78.07 35.87
C GLU A 7 60.24 -77.21 34.70
N GLY A 8 60.16 -75.92 35.02
CA GLY A 8 60.27 -74.86 34.09
C GLY A 8 59.32 -73.64 34.42
N GLY A 9 59.68 -72.92 35.45
CA GLY A 9 58.96 -71.70 35.75
C GLY A 9 59.21 -70.59 34.72
N GLU A 10 58.18 -70.00 34.22
CA GLU A 10 58.29 -68.74 33.62
C GLU A 10 57.15 -67.83 34.11
N VAL A 11 57.55 -66.85 34.93
CA VAL A 11 56.67 -65.86 35.52
C VAL A 11 56.37 -64.86 34.44
N MET A 12 55.23 -65.02 33.81
CA MET A 12 54.76 -64.01 32.87
C MET A 12 54.21 -62.85 33.62
N ARG A 13 54.95 -61.71 33.66
CA ARG A 13 54.51 -60.47 34.16
C ARG A 13 53.47 -59.81 33.24
N ILE A 14 52.21 -59.93 33.60
CA ILE A 14 51.13 -59.22 32.92
C ILE A 14 51.26 -57.74 33.32
N LYS A 15 51.74 -56.89 32.41
CA LYS A 15 51.67 -55.47 32.54
C LYS A 15 50.24 -55.06 32.26
N LEU A 16 49.52 -54.67 33.31
CA LEU A 16 48.24 -54.02 33.19
C LEU A 16 48.49 -52.58 32.63
N ILE A 17 48.19 -52.44 31.35
CA ILE A 17 48.14 -51.09 30.75
C ILE A 17 46.76 -50.52 31.07
N LEU A 18 46.66 -49.65 32.06
CA LEU A 18 45.49 -48.82 32.29
C LEU A 18 45.49 -47.73 31.24
N THR A 19 44.73 -47.91 30.17
CA THR A 19 44.37 -46.86 29.23
C THR A 19 43.26 -46.04 29.86
N ALA A 20 43.62 -44.87 30.46
CA ALA A 20 42.67 -43.89 30.89
C ALA A 20 42.01 -43.22 29.65
N LEU A 21 40.80 -43.65 29.33
CA LEU A 21 39.99 -43.04 28.29
C LEU A 21 39.42 -41.74 28.89
N SER A 22 40.12 -40.61 28.67
CA SER A 22 39.58 -39.27 28.97
C SER A 22 38.48 -38.93 27.98
N ALA A 23 37.25 -39.19 28.34
CA ALA A 23 36.09 -38.68 27.60
C ALA A 23 36.00 -37.17 27.84
N THR A 24 36.54 -36.40 26.93
CA THR A 24 36.26 -34.96 26.82
C THR A 24 34.81 -34.77 26.42
N ILE A 25 33.95 -34.54 27.35
CA ILE A 25 32.58 -34.07 27.11
C ILE A 25 32.69 -32.61 26.61
N THR A 26 32.75 -32.45 25.30
CA THR A 26 32.55 -31.15 24.68
C THR A 26 31.09 -30.74 24.91
N LEU A 27 30.88 -29.90 25.91
CA LEU A 27 29.61 -29.23 26.15
C LEU A 27 29.39 -28.31 24.96
N HIS A 28 28.66 -28.77 23.95
CA HIS A 28 28.18 -27.92 22.89
C HIS A 28 27.15 -26.98 23.57
N ALA A 29 27.58 -25.77 23.85
CA ALA A 29 26.66 -24.70 24.24
C ALA A 29 25.67 -24.57 23.06
N LEU A 30 24.47 -25.11 23.23
CA LEU A 30 23.36 -24.77 22.36
C LEU A 30 23.24 -23.26 22.37
N PRO A 31 23.11 -22.58 21.23
CA PRO A 31 22.85 -21.16 21.23
C PRO A 31 21.59 -20.93 22.06
N VAL A 32 21.75 -20.34 23.23
CA VAL A 32 20.64 -19.80 23.99
C VAL A 32 20.08 -18.72 23.07
N LEU A 33 18.94 -18.99 22.42
CA LEU A 33 18.18 -17.95 21.74
C LEU A 33 17.96 -16.87 22.79
N ALA A 34 18.62 -15.74 22.63
CA ALA A 34 18.49 -14.61 23.52
C ALA A 34 16.99 -14.28 23.58
N GLN A 35 16.38 -14.54 24.73
CA GLN A 35 15.00 -14.18 24.95
C GLN A 35 14.99 -12.67 25.13
N ASP A 36 14.26 -11.96 24.25
CA ASP A 36 14.12 -10.51 24.31
C ASP A 36 13.78 -10.06 25.72
N SER A 37 14.43 -9.02 26.18
CA SER A 37 14.14 -8.42 27.47
C SER A 37 12.68 -7.93 27.53
N VAL A 38 12.16 -7.74 28.73
CA VAL A 38 10.80 -7.21 28.92
C VAL A 38 10.67 -5.84 28.25
N GLU A 39 11.71 -5.01 28.38
CA GLU A 39 11.78 -3.68 27.78
C GLU A 39 11.73 -3.72 26.24
N GLU A 40 12.48 -4.63 25.62
CA GLU A 40 12.45 -4.83 24.15
C GLU A 40 11.09 -5.30 23.68
N ARG A 41 10.45 -6.20 24.40
CA ARG A 41 9.09 -6.67 24.10
C ARG A 41 8.06 -5.53 24.23
N ILE A 42 8.17 -4.71 25.27
CA ILE A 42 7.29 -3.53 25.46
C ILE A 42 7.49 -2.56 24.29
N ALA A 43 8.73 -2.28 23.90
CA ALA A 43 9.03 -1.39 22.77
C ALA A 43 8.44 -1.93 21.46
N ALA A 44 8.57 -3.24 21.19
CA ALA A 44 8.00 -3.89 20.02
C ALA A 44 6.46 -3.83 20.02
N TYR A 45 5.80 -4.05 21.16
CA TYR A 45 4.35 -3.91 21.26
C TYR A 45 3.90 -2.47 21.04
N LYS A 46 4.60 -1.49 21.62
CA LYS A 46 4.29 -0.08 21.39
C LYS A 46 4.37 0.28 19.91
N GLN A 47 5.44 -0.12 19.23
CA GLN A 47 5.58 0.12 17.78
C GLN A 47 4.45 -0.53 16.96
N ARG A 48 4.00 -1.72 17.34
CA ARG A 48 2.87 -2.38 16.67
C ARG A 48 1.55 -1.62 16.88
N VAL A 49 1.32 -1.13 18.09
CA VAL A 49 0.13 -0.31 18.39
C VAL A 49 0.17 0.99 17.58
N GLU A 50 1.29 1.69 17.56
CA GLU A 50 1.48 2.93 16.80
C GLU A 50 1.21 2.70 15.29
N ARG A 51 1.66 1.58 14.72
CA ARG A 51 1.36 1.24 13.31
C ARG A 51 -0.13 1.01 13.07
N LEU A 52 -0.83 0.35 13.98
CA LEU A 52 -2.28 0.16 13.86
C LEU A 52 -3.04 1.50 13.98
N GLU A 53 -2.65 2.36 14.91
CA GLU A 53 -3.20 3.71 15.03
C GLU A 53 -2.97 4.53 13.76
N ASP A 54 -1.78 4.43 13.17
CA ASP A 54 -1.43 5.09 11.91
C ASP A 54 -2.28 4.59 10.74
N GLN A 55 -2.51 3.29 10.63
CA GLN A 55 -3.41 2.73 9.61
C GLN A 55 -4.83 3.27 9.77
N VAL A 56 -5.39 3.26 10.98
CA VAL A 56 -6.73 3.78 11.26
C VAL A 56 -6.80 5.28 10.97
N ALA A 57 -5.76 6.05 11.29
CA ALA A 57 -5.71 7.48 10.99
C ALA A 57 -5.72 7.76 9.47
N ILE A 58 -4.99 6.96 8.69
CA ILE A 58 -4.99 7.05 7.23
C ILE A 58 -6.33 6.62 6.64
N GLU A 59 -6.97 5.57 7.18
CA GLU A 59 -8.32 5.15 6.76
C GLU A 59 -9.33 6.28 6.97
N ASN A 60 -9.32 6.90 8.15
CA ASN A 60 -10.19 8.02 8.45
C ASN A 60 -9.91 9.23 7.55
N LEU A 61 -8.63 9.54 7.28
CA LEU A 61 -8.23 10.62 6.38
C LEU A 61 -8.80 10.41 4.96
N GLN A 62 -8.69 9.19 4.43
CA GLN A 62 -9.22 8.87 3.12
C GLN A 62 -10.75 8.87 3.09
N ALA A 63 -11.40 8.36 4.13
CA ALA A 63 -12.85 8.40 4.25
C ALA A 63 -13.36 9.86 4.29
N MET A 64 -12.68 10.74 5.04
CA MET A 64 -13.03 12.16 5.10
C MET A 64 -12.84 12.86 3.75
N TYR A 65 -11.82 12.47 2.96
CA TYR A 65 -11.69 12.94 1.59
C TYR A 65 -12.97 12.66 0.78
N GLY A 66 -13.50 11.44 0.80
CA GLY A 66 -14.75 11.09 0.12
C GLY A 66 -15.94 11.93 0.61
N TYR A 67 -16.16 12.00 1.92
CA TYR A 67 -17.28 12.75 2.48
C TYR A 67 -17.22 14.27 2.22
N TYR A 68 -16.03 14.87 2.28
CA TYR A 68 -15.86 16.28 1.94
C TYR A 68 -16.06 16.53 0.45
N PHE A 69 -15.57 15.60 -0.39
CA PHE A 69 -15.76 15.66 -1.84
C PHE A 69 -17.24 15.58 -2.20
N ASP A 70 -18.00 14.68 -1.59
CA ASP A 70 -19.44 14.52 -1.81
C ASP A 70 -20.24 15.77 -1.49
N LYS A 71 -19.79 16.56 -0.52
CA LYS A 71 -20.39 17.83 -0.12
C LYS A 71 -19.86 19.05 -0.87
N GLY A 72 -18.86 18.88 -1.74
CA GLY A 72 -18.20 19.99 -2.41
C GLY A 72 -17.45 20.92 -1.45
N MET A 73 -16.94 20.39 -0.34
CA MET A 73 -16.19 21.15 0.67
C MET A 73 -14.72 21.27 0.23
N TRP A 74 -14.49 22.05 -0.83
CA TRP A 74 -13.19 22.07 -1.52
C TRP A 74 -12.04 22.61 -0.67
N ASP A 75 -12.31 23.53 0.25
CA ASP A 75 -11.31 24.01 1.20
C ASP A 75 -10.88 22.90 2.17
N ASP A 76 -11.86 22.16 2.71
CA ASP A 76 -11.60 21.02 3.61
C ASP A 76 -10.89 19.88 2.89
N VAL A 77 -11.26 19.60 1.64
CA VAL A 77 -10.53 18.61 0.82
C VAL A 77 -9.07 19.01 0.63
N ALA A 78 -8.81 20.28 0.27
CA ALA A 78 -7.46 20.78 0.08
C ALA A 78 -6.64 20.75 1.38
N ASP A 79 -7.29 20.92 2.53
CA ASP A 79 -6.65 20.91 3.84
C ASP A 79 -6.19 19.50 4.29
N LEU A 80 -6.73 18.45 3.70
CA LEU A 80 -6.23 17.09 3.93
C LEU A 80 -4.82 16.85 3.34
N PHE A 81 -4.36 17.70 2.44
CA PHE A 81 -3.06 17.56 1.80
C PHE A 81 -1.95 18.25 2.60
N SER A 82 -0.74 17.74 2.47
CA SER A 82 0.48 18.44 2.89
C SER A 82 0.66 19.72 2.07
N ALA A 83 1.48 20.65 2.55
CA ALA A 83 1.69 21.94 1.88
C ALA A 83 2.17 21.80 0.43
N ARG A 84 2.91 20.74 0.13
CA ARG A 84 3.42 20.39 -1.21
C ARG A 84 2.74 19.16 -1.80
N GLY A 85 1.61 18.76 -1.25
CA GLY A 85 0.84 17.62 -1.73
C GLY A 85 0.40 17.81 -3.18
N SER A 86 0.17 16.71 -3.88
CA SER A 86 -0.27 16.70 -5.26
C SER A 86 -1.60 15.95 -5.44
N PHE A 87 -2.38 16.43 -6.39
CA PHE A 87 -3.65 15.84 -6.80
C PHE A 87 -3.62 15.56 -8.29
N GLU A 88 -3.96 14.34 -8.68
CA GLU A 88 -4.08 13.92 -10.05
C GLU A 88 -5.34 13.06 -10.23
N TYR A 89 -6.17 13.42 -11.18
CA TYR A 89 -7.38 12.69 -11.54
C TYR A 89 -7.31 12.27 -13.02
N GLY A 90 -7.19 10.98 -13.25
CA GLY A 90 -7.05 10.43 -14.60
C GLY A 90 -5.92 11.11 -15.37
N GLN A 91 -6.25 11.64 -16.55
CA GLN A 91 -5.28 12.33 -17.41
C GLN A 91 -5.42 13.87 -17.39
N ARG A 92 -6.03 14.44 -16.35
CA ARG A 92 -6.18 15.90 -16.21
C ARG A 92 -4.87 16.62 -15.88
N GLY A 93 -3.80 15.87 -15.55
CA GLY A 93 -2.50 16.39 -15.13
C GLY A 93 -2.42 16.58 -13.62
N VAL A 94 -1.27 17.06 -13.16
CA VAL A 94 -0.91 17.16 -11.74
C VAL A 94 -1.09 18.57 -11.24
N TYR A 95 -1.79 18.74 -10.12
CA TYR A 95 -1.97 20.01 -9.40
C TYR A 95 -1.18 19.93 -8.09
N ILE A 96 -0.31 20.92 -7.82
CA ILE A 96 0.64 20.87 -6.71
C ILE A 96 0.36 21.99 -5.71
N GLY A 97 0.18 21.60 -4.44
CA GLY A 97 -0.11 22.50 -3.33
C GLY A 97 -1.59 22.82 -3.17
N LYS A 98 -1.97 23.13 -1.95
CA LYS A 98 -3.37 23.26 -1.52
C LYS A 98 -4.20 24.22 -2.37
N GLU A 99 -3.67 25.40 -2.72
CA GLU A 99 -4.40 26.37 -3.53
C GLU A 99 -4.67 25.86 -4.95
N ARG A 100 -3.70 25.19 -5.55
CA ARG A 100 -3.86 24.62 -6.89
C ARG A 100 -4.84 23.46 -6.89
N ILE A 101 -4.77 22.62 -5.85
CA ILE A 101 -5.70 21.50 -5.63
C ILE A 101 -7.13 22.06 -5.46
N ARG A 102 -7.32 23.04 -4.59
CA ARG A 102 -8.62 23.69 -4.36
C ARG A 102 -9.24 24.21 -5.64
N ARG A 103 -8.44 24.86 -6.49
CA ARG A 103 -8.91 25.37 -7.80
C ARG A 103 -9.25 24.22 -8.76
N ALA A 104 -8.46 23.14 -8.77
CA ALA A 104 -8.73 21.98 -9.61
C ALA A 104 -10.05 21.27 -9.22
N LEU A 105 -10.40 21.27 -7.93
CA LEU A 105 -11.65 20.69 -7.45
C LEU A 105 -12.91 21.40 -8.00
N LEU A 106 -12.80 22.66 -8.44
CA LEU A 106 -13.88 23.37 -9.14
C LEU A 106 -14.25 22.73 -10.49
N LEU A 107 -13.40 21.85 -11.06
CA LEU A 107 -13.74 21.04 -12.22
C LEU A 107 -14.87 20.03 -11.94
N PHE A 108 -15.10 19.71 -10.68
CA PHE A 108 -16.14 18.77 -10.24
C PHE A 108 -17.42 19.50 -9.79
N GLY A 109 -17.44 20.80 -9.84
CA GLY A 109 -18.59 21.65 -9.54
C GLY A 109 -18.29 22.80 -8.59
N PRO A 110 -19.29 23.65 -8.31
CA PRO A 110 -19.14 24.76 -7.37
C PRO A 110 -18.90 24.25 -5.94
N ASN A 111 -18.41 25.13 -5.08
CA ASN A 111 -18.28 24.86 -3.66
C ASN A 111 -19.68 24.67 -3.03
N GLY A 112 -19.80 23.63 -2.18
CA GLY A 112 -21.03 23.28 -1.48
C GLY A 112 -21.99 22.37 -2.26
N LEU A 113 -23.12 22.09 -1.63
CA LEU A 113 -24.15 21.22 -2.21
C LEU A 113 -25.02 22.01 -3.21
N ALA A 114 -25.25 21.40 -4.37
CA ALA A 114 -26.24 21.90 -5.33
C ALA A 114 -27.55 21.11 -5.18
N PRO A 115 -28.74 21.76 -5.21
CA PRO A 115 -30.02 21.08 -5.18
C PRO A 115 -30.13 20.05 -6.31
N ALA A 116 -30.70 18.89 -6.00
CA ALA A 116 -30.93 17.79 -6.93
C ALA A 116 -29.66 17.20 -7.59
N ARG A 117 -28.46 17.52 -7.12
CA ARG A 117 -27.21 16.96 -7.63
C ARG A 117 -26.72 15.83 -6.73
N LEU A 118 -26.59 14.65 -7.32
CA LEU A 118 -25.90 13.53 -6.67
C LEU A 118 -24.40 13.62 -6.96
N ASN A 119 -23.61 13.60 -5.92
CA ASN A 119 -22.16 13.55 -5.99
C ASN A 119 -21.70 12.56 -4.90
N ASN A 120 -21.43 11.34 -5.26
CA ASN A 120 -21.07 10.26 -4.33
C ASN A 120 -19.78 9.57 -4.78
N HIS A 121 -18.76 9.59 -3.89
CA HIS A 121 -17.42 9.04 -4.12
C HIS A 121 -17.04 8.08 -3.01
N MET A 122 -17.49 6.84 -3.12
CA MET A 122 -17.18 5.81 -2.14
C MET A 122 -15.71 5.42 -2.17
N GLN A 123 -15.10 5.36 -1.00
CA GLN A 123 -13.73 4.90 -0.76
C GLN A 123 -13.80 3.46 -0.22
N LEU A 124 -13.48 2.48 -1.06
CA LEU A 124 -13.71 1.06 -0.77
C LEU A 124 -12.37 0.32 -0.66
N GLN A 125 -12.41 -0.89 -0.18
CA GLN A 125 -11.36 -1.90 -0.01
C GLN A 125 -9.93 -1.32 -0.11
N ASN A 126 -9.29 -1.18 1.03
CA ASN A 126 -7.95 -0.59 1.10
C ASN A 126 -6.85 -1.63 1.30
N VAL A 127 -5.64 -1.23 0.90
CA VAL A 127 -4.37 -1.79 1.36
C VAL A 127 -3.50 -0.61 1.76
N ILE A 128 -3.08 -0.55 3.03
CA ILE A 128 -2.23 0.52 3.56
C ILE A 128 -0.94 -0.09 4.08
N VAL A 129 0.17 0.46 3.64
CA VAL A 129 1.51 0.08 4.10
C VAL A 129 2.19 1.30 4.71
N VAL A 130 2.33 1.29 6.03
CA VAL A 130 3.10 2.30 6.77
C VAL A 130 4.57 1.91 6.72
N ALA A 131 5.43 2.85 6.33
CA ALA A 131 6.86 2.64 6.30
C ALA A 131 7.44 2.39 7.70
N ASP A 132 8.61 1.76 7.77
CA ASP A 132 9.22 1.37 9.04
C ASP A 132 9.54 2.56 9.96
N ASP A 133 9.77 3.73 9.38
CA ASP A 133 10.03 4.97 10.13
C ASP A 133 8.76 5.62 10.72
N GLY A 134 7.57 5.11 10.39
CA GLY A 134 6.29 5.64 10.83
C GLY A 134 5.98 7.06 10.32
N LYS A 135 6.66 7.54 9.27
CA LYS A 135 6.53 8.92 8.78
C LYS A 135 5.91 9.03 7.39
N SER A 136 5.92 7.94 6.65
CA SER A 136 5.31 7.86 5.33
C SER A 136 4.50 6.58 5.19
N ALA A 137 3.55 6.58 4.27
CA ALA A 137 2.75 5.41 3.94
C ALA A 137 2.31 5.45 2.47
N THR A 138 2.03 4.28 1.92
CA THR A 138 1.30 4.13 0.66
C THR A 138 -0.08 3.56 0.95
N GLY A 139 -1.04 3.87 0.11
CA GLY A 139 -2.38 3.30 0.22
C GLY A 139 -3.06 3.17 -1.13
N ARG A 140 -3.60 1.98 -1.38
CA ARG A 140 -4.42 1.67 -2.54
C ARG A 140 -5.87 1.52 -2.11
N TRP A 141 -6.78 2.14 -2.88
CA TRP A 141 -8.21 2.13 -2.60
C TRP A 141 -8.98 1.87 -3.87
N GLN A 142 -10.05 1.12 -3.78
CA GLN A 142 -11.00 1.10 -4.86
C GLN A 142 -12.01 2.23 -4.67
N GLY A 143 -12.19 3.05 -5.71
CA GLY A 143 -13.21 4.10 -5.73
C GLY A 143 -14.40 3.68 -6.57
N MET A 144 -15.61 3.96 -6.09
CA MET A 144 -16.82 3.89 -6.88
C MET A 144 -17.55 5.23 -6.78
N MET A 145 -18.01 5.74 -7.91
CA MET A 145 -18.71 7.02 -7.93
C MET A 145 -20.05 6.92 -8.66
N MET A 146 -21.01 7.65 -8.14
CA MET A 146 -22.32 7.87 -8.76
C MET A 146 -22.57 9.36 -8.80
N LEU A 147 -22.73 9.89 -10.00
CA LEU A 147 -22.91 11.33 -10.25
C LEU A 147 -24.16 11.52 -11.07
N GLY A 148 -24.90 12.59 -10.87
CA GLY A 148 -26.05 12.88 -11.73
C GLY A 148 -26.96 13.97 -11.21
N GLU A 149 -27.87 14.35 -12.12
CA GLU A 149 -28.95 15.30 -11.86
C GLU A 149 -30.24 14.75 -12.47
N PRO A 150 -31.38 14.76 -11.75
CA PRO A 150 -32.65 14.25 -12.25
C PRO A 150 -33.05 14.90 -13.58
N GLY A 151 -33.43 14.07 -14.55
CA GLY A 151 -33.84 14.53 -15.88
C GLY A 151 -32.70 14.95 -16.82
N GLN A 152 -31.48 14.82 -16.40
CA GLN A 152 -30.31 15.05 -17.23
C GLN A 152 -29.59 13.72 -17.50
N ASN A 153 -28.38 13.56 -17.02
CA ASN A 153 -27.61 12.32 -17.17
C ASN A 153 -27.13 11.82 -15.84
N GLY A 154 -27.14 10.52 -15.65
CA GLY A 154 -26.45 9.84 -14.57
C GLY A 154 -25.13 9.27 -15.08
N VAL A 155 -24.09 9.33 -14.27
CA VAL A 155 -22.81 8.71 -14.54
C VAL A 155 -22.43 7.85 -13.35
N TRP A 156 -21.93 6.68 -13.64
CA TRP A 156 -21.25 5.87 -12.64
C TRP A 156 -19.89 5.44 -13.13
N GLY A 157 -19.00 5.21 -12.19
CA GLY A 157 -17.64 4.87 -12.50
C GLY A 157 -16.95 4.12 -11.39
N VAL A 158 -15.90 3.42 -11.76
CA VAL A 158 -14.98 2.77 -10.84
C VAL A 158 -13.55 3.15 -11.19
N GLY A 159 -12.69 3.13 -10.19
CA GLY A 159 -11.28 3.42 -10.39
C GLY A 159 -10.45 3.03 -9.18
N ILE A 160 -9.18 3.31 -9.26
CA ILE A 160 -8.22 2.96 -8.23
C ILE A 160 -7.49 4.23 -7.79
N TYR A 161 -7.43 4.45 -6.50
CA TYR A 161 -6.52 5.42 -5.88
C TYR A 161 -5.19 4.74 -5.59
N GLU A 162 -4.10 5.37 -6.01
CA GLU A 162 -2.72 5.09 -5.59
C GLU A 162 -2.18 6.34 -4.89
N ASN A 163 -2.26 6.31 -3.58
CA ASN A 163 -1.97 7.47 -2.76
C ASN A 163 -0.69 7.29 -1.97
N THR A 164 -0.05 8.41 -1.65
CA THR A 164 0.99 8.44 -0.63
C THR A 164 0.62 9.41 0.48
N TYR A 165 1.07 9.11 1.67
CA TYR A 165 0.76 9.86 2.88
C TYR A 165 2.05 10.24 3.60
N VAL A 166 2.02 11.35 4.33
CA VAL A 166 3.13 11.83 5.17
C VAL A 166 2.60 12.23 6.53
N LYS A 167 3.36 11.93 7.58
CA LYS A 167 3.05 12.33 8.96
C LYS A 167 3.84 13.58 9.32
N GLU A 168 3.15 14.71 9.39
CA GLU A 168 3.72 16.03 9.71
C GLU A 168 3.18 16.51 11.07
N GLY A 169 4.08 16.76 12.03
CA GLY A 169 3.68 17.20 13.36
C GLY A 169 2.75 16.21 14.09
N GLY A 170 2.91 14.90 13.83
CA GLY A 170 2.07 13.86 14.40
C GLY A 170 0.73 13.63 13.67
N VAL A 171 0.45 14.36 12.59
CA VAL A 171 -0.81 14.27 11.84
C VAL A 171 -0.55 13.72 10.44
N TRP A 172 -1.31 12.72 10.03
CA TRP A 172 -1.26 12.17 8.67
C TRP A 172 -1.93 13.11 7.68
N LYS A 173 -1.32 13.27 6.50
CA LYS A 173 -1.79 14.08 5.39
C LYS A 173 -1.54 13.39 4.07
N LEU A 174 -2.33 13.71 3.05
CA LEU A 174 -2.07 13.30 1.68
C LEU A 174 -0.84 14.03 1.14
N SER A 175 0.21 13.30 0.78
CA SER A 175 1.35 13.84 0.02
C SER A 175 1.14 13.69 -1.48
N LYS A 176 0.40 12.65 -1.90
CA LYS A 176 -0.07 12.47 -3.28
C LYS A 176 -1.41 11.77 -3.25
N LEU A 177 -2.37 12.27 -4.00
CA LEU A 177 -3.57 11.55 -4.38
C LEU A 177 -3.57 11.39 -5.89
N HIS A 178 -3.61 10.15 -6.38
CA HIS A 178 -3.80 9.85 -7.78
C HIS A 178 -4.95 8.87 -7.95
N PHE A 179 -6.00 9.33 -8.59
CA PHE A 179 -7.14 8.50 -8.95
C PHE A 179 -7.05 8.09 -10.42
N TYR A 180 -7.08 6.78 -10.66
CA TYR A 180 -7.09 6.16 -11.97
C TYR A 180 -8.51 5.67 -12.29
N PRO A 181 -9.35 6.43 -13.02
CA PRO A 181 -10.60 5.91 -13.56
C PRO A 181 -10.32 4.68 -14.44
N THR A 182 -10.87 3.54 -14.08
CA THR A 182 -10.70 2.29 -14.84
C THR A 182 -11.88 1.99 -15.74
N ALA A 183 -13.09 2.42 -15.33
CA ALA A 183 -14.29 2.41 -16.16
C ALA A 183 -15.22 3.54 -15.73
N MET A 184 -15.79 4.23 -16.71
CA MET A 184 -16.86 5.21 -16.49
C MET A 184 -17.90 5.04 -17.57
N ALA A 185 -19.17 5.22 -17.24
CA ALA A 185 -20.26 5.04 -18.18
C ALA A 185 -21.46 5.94 -17.85
N ASP A 186 -22.25 6.23 -18.88
CA ASP A 186 -23.62 6.69 -18.71
C ASP A 186 -24.42 5.62 -17.95
N TYR A 187 -25.23 6.04 -16.97
CA TYR A 187 -25.98 5.13 -16.12
C TYR A 187 -27.03 4.33 -16.89
N ASP A 188 -27.81 4.99 -17.75
CA ASP A 188 -28.93 4.37 -18.49
C ASP A 188 -28.43 3.41 -19.59
N ALA A 189 -27.39 3.81 -20.30
CA ALA A 189 -26.82 2.97 -21.35
C ALA A 189 -25.84 1.92 -20.79
N GLY A 190 -25.21 2.19 -19.64
CA GLY A 190 -24.28 1.31 -18.96
C GLY A 190 -22.93 1.17 -19.64
N PHE A 191 -21.97 0.58 -18.93
CA PHE A 191 -20.56 0.50 -19.35
C PHE A 191 -20.31 -0.35 -20.59
N MET A 192 -21.24 -1.25 -20.95
CA MET A 192 -21.11 -2.10 -22.14
C MET A 192 -21.49 -1.39 -23.43
N ARG A 193 -22.29 -0.32 -23.37
CA ARG A 193 -22.81 0.38 -24.56
C ARG A 193 -22.26 1.79 -24.70
N ALA A 194 -22.05 2.48 -23.59
CA ALA A 194 -21.62 3.88 -23.58
C ALA A 194 -20.49 4.13 -22.56
N PRO A 195 -19.32 3.50 -22.76
CA PRO A 195 -18.16 3.84 -21.94
C PRO A 195 -17.74 5.29 -22.22
N LEU A 196 -17.51 6.05 -21.15
CA LEU A 196 -17.08 7.43 -21.26
C LEU A 196 -15.56 7.49 -21.48
N ARG A 197 -15.16 8.45 -22.30
CA ARG A 197 -13.73 8.72 -22.52
C ARG A 197 -13.15 9.50 -21.34
N MET A 198 -11.89 9.28 -21.06
CA MET A 198 -11.18 10.06 -20.09
C MET A 198 -10.91 11.47 -20.62
N GLU A 199 -11.11 12.46 -19.75
CA GLU A 199 -10.83 13.83 -20.08
C GLU A 199 -9.35 14.16 -19.85
N GLY A 200 -8.79 14.96 -20.75
CA GLY A 200 -7.43 15.49 -20.65
C GLY A 200 -7.34 16.76 -19.78
N PRO A 201 -6.19 17.44 -19.83
CA PRO A 201 -5.95 18.68 -19.10
C PRO A 201 -6.99 19.78 -19.39
N SER A 202 -7.43 20.46 -18.35
CA SER A 202 -8.40 21.55 -18.47
C SER A 202 -7.73 22.85 -18.91
N ALA A 203 -8.31 23.52 -19.91
CA ALA A 203 -7.89 24.87 -20.28
C ALA A 203 -8.33 25.94 -19.26
N LEU A 204 -9.44 25.70 -18.54
CA LEU A 204 -9.94 26.64 -17.52
C LEU A 204 -9.08 26.63 -16.25
N PHE A 205 -8.66 25.44 -15.84
CA PHE A 205 -7.78 25.23 -14.69
C PHE A 205 -6.61 24.37 -15.14
N PRO A 206 -5.60 24.94 -15.81
CA PRO A 206 -4.48 24.16 -16.35
C PRO A 206 -3.66 23.56 -15.20
N PRO A 207 -3.19 22.30 -15.33
CA PRO A 207 -2.35 21.65 -14.34
C PRO A 207 -0.96 22.29 -14.28
N ASP A 208 -0.21 21.97 -13.22
CA ASP A 208 1.18 22.39 -13.03
C ASP A 208 2.16 21.50 -13.77
N ALA A 209 1.76 20.25 -14.02
CA ALA A 209 2.56 19.28 -14.78
C ALA A 209 1.62 18.36 -15.61
N PRO A 210 2.13 17.74 -16.69
CA PRO A 210 1.37 16.79 -17.47
C PRO A 210 0.96 15.57 -16.60
N PRO A 211 0.00 14.76 -17.06
CA PRO A 211 -0.37 13.53 -16.37
C PRO A 211 0.82 12.58 -16.25
N THR A 212 0.95 11.93 -15.09
CA THR A 212 2.05 10.99 -14.83
C THR A 212 1.82 9.63 -15.47
N ALA A 213 0.59 9.33 -15.89
CA ALA A 213 0.22 8.12 -16.62
C ALA A 213 -0.74 8.46 -17.76
N VAL A 214 -0.46 7.91 -18.94
CA VAL A 214 -1.35 7.98 -20.10
C VAL A 214 -1.84 6.57 -20.39
N TYR A 215 -3.15 6.37 -20.29
CA TYR A 215 -3.78 5.06 -20.44
C TYR A 215 -5.22 5.19 -20.95
N ARG A 216 -5.83 4.08 -21.30
CA ARG A 216 -7.23 4.04 -21.74
C ARG A 216 -8.05 3.21 -20.75
N PRO A 217 -9.15 3.78 -20.20
CA PRO A 217 -10.08 3.03 -19.38
C PRO A 217 -10.87 2.03 -20.23
N PHE A 218 -11.71 1.24 -19.59
CA PHE A 218 -12.62 0.33 -20.28
C PHE A 218 -13.27 1.00 -21.54
N PRO A 219 -13.34 0.32 -22.70
CA PRO A 219 -13.14 -1.12 -22.96
C PRO A 219 -11.67 -1.60 -23.06
N GLN A 220 -10.69 -0.72 -23.12
CA GLN A 220 -9.31 -1.11 -22.85
C GLN A 220 -9.15 -1.23 -21.35
N THR A 221 -8.41 -2.23 -20.90
CA THR A 221 -8.25 -2.48 -19.47
C THR A 221 -6.88 -2.03 -19.00
N TYR A 222 -6.87 -1.06 -18.11
CA TYR A 222 -5.66 -0.62 -17.41
C TYR A 222 -5.89 -0.66 -15.90
N ILE A 223 -5.00 -1.32 -15.21
CA ILE A 223 -4.94 -1.34 -13.73
C ILE A 223 -3.56 -0.84 -13.33
N PRO A 224 -3.46 0.23 -12.52
CA PRO A 224 -2.16 0.75 -12.12
C PRO A 224 -1.34 -0.32 -11.37
N PRO A 225 0.00 -0.32 -11.51
CA PRO A 225 0.89 -1.22 -10.79
C PRO A 225 0.63 -1.23 -9.29
N PHE A 226 0.97 -2.32 -8.64
CA PHE A 226 0.87 -2.41 -7.19
C PHE A 226 2.01 -1.64 -6.52
N SER A 227 1.68 -0.91 -5.45
CA SER A 227 2.63 -0.15 -4.62
C SER A 227 3.07 -0.89 -3.35
N PHE A 228 2.78 -2.20 -3.27
CA PHE A 228 3.07 -3.04 -2.11
C PHE A 228 3.46 -4.46 -2.53
N ASP A 229 4.17 -5.15 -1.64
CA ASP A 229 4.61 -6.52 -1.84
C ASP A 229 3.49 -7.54 -1.56
N HIS A 230 3.69 -8.77 -2.00
CA HIS A 230 2.74 -9.85 -1.77
C HIS A 230 2.62 -10.16 -0.26
N PRO A 231 1.42 -10.07 0.35
CA PRO A 231 1.27 -10.08 1.81
C PRO A 231 1.60 -11.40 2.49
N VAL A 232 1.72 -12.49 1.73
CA VAL A 232 2.06 -13.83 2.27
C VAL A 232 3.52 -14.18 2.04
N THR A 233 4.08 -13.85 0.86
CA THR A 233 5.45 -14.22 0.51
C THR A 233 6.47 -13.13 0.80
N GLY A 234 6.03 -11.87 0.93
CA GLY A 234 6.90 -10.69 1.07
C GLY A 234 7.66 -10.32 -0.21
N GLU A 235 7.40 -11.01 -1.32
CA GLU A 235 8.07 -10.75 -2.59
C GLU A 235 7.40 -9.58 -3.32
N PRO A 236 8.18 -8.74 -4.04
CA PRO A 236 7.62 -7.72 -4.91
C PRO A 236 6.63 -8.32 -5.92
N LEU A 237 5.48 -7.69 -6.07
CA LEU A 237 4.50 -8.11 -7.07
C LEU A 237 5.02 -7.75 -8.47
N LYS A 238 5.05 -8.75 -9.34
CA LYS A 238 5.39 -8.57 -10.74
C LYS A 238 4.15 -8.09 -11.50
N ASP A 239 4.27 -6.96 -12.17
CA ASP A 239 3.23 -6.53 -13.08
C ASP A 239 3.10 -7.52 -14.23
N LEU A 240 1.85 -7.91 -14.50
CA LEU A 240 1.52 -8.64 -15.72
C LEU A 240 1.38 -7.65 -16.87
N PRO A 241 1.71 -8.06 -18.11
CA PRO A 241 1.46 -7.24 -19.29
C PRO A 241 0.00 -6.76 -19.29
N GLN A 242 -0.20 -5.46 -19.42
CA GLN A 242 -1.54 -4.90 -19.53
C GLN A 242 -2.12 -5.26 -20.91
N ALA A 243 -3.40 -5.56 -20.96
CA ALA A 243 -4.08 -5.82 -22.24
C ALA A 243 -4.11 -4.53 -23.06
N GLY A 244 -3.36 -4.49 -24.14
CA GLY A 244 -3.19 -3.32 -25.00
C GLY A 244 -1.96 -2.50 -24.60
N ASP A 245 -0.79 -3.07 -24.81
CA ASP A 245 0.52 -2.43 -24.56
C ASP A 245 0.77 -1.14 -25.38
N ASP A 246 -0.17 -0.74 -26.24
CA ASP A 246 -0.19 0.57 -26.93
C ASP A 246 -0.54 1.73 -25.98
N VAL A 247 -0.67 1.46 -24.67
CA VAL A 247 -1.33 2.35 -23.72
C VAL A 247 -0.36 3.28 -23.00
N VAL A 248 0.91 3.03 -23.06
CA VAL A 248 1.90 3.92 -22.45
C VAL A 248 2.76 4.49 -23.54
N GLY A 249 2.38 5.65 -24.04
CA GLY A 249 3.30 6.51 -24.76
C GLY A 249 4.47 6.84 -23.82
N ARG A 250 5.57 6.13 -23.97
CA ARG A 250 6.86 6.57 -23.47
C ARG A 250 7.40 7.49 -24.53
N ASP A 251 7.26 8.78 -24.31
CA ASP A 251 8.05 9.82 -24.94
C ASP A 251 8.63 10.71 -23.84
#